data_b6bc12ff7bb3720836efdea0efb5d491
#
_entry.id   b6bc12ff7bb3720836efdea0efb5d491
#
_cell.length_a   1.000
_cell.length_b   1.000
_cell.length_c   1.000
_cell.angle_alpha   90.00
_cell.angle_beta   90.00
_cell.angle_gamma   90.00
#
_symmetry.space_group_name_H-M   'P 1'
#
loop_
_entity.id
_entity.type
_entity.pdbx_description
1 polymer ?
#
loop_
_entity_poly.entity_id
_entity_poly.type
_entity_poly.pdbx_seq_one_letter_code
_entity_poly.pdbx_strand_id
1 'polypeptide(L)'
;MAEITLEFDTIAAISTPPGEGAISIVRLSGDQAVAIADSVYQSGKKCLSDVPTHTIHYGHIVDPADQQVVDEVMVSVMRAPKTFTREDIVEINCHGGIVVVNQLLQLILRSGARLAEPGEFTKRAFLNGRVDLSQAEAVMDLIRAKTDRAMNVAINQLDGNLSHLIRELRQEILETLAQVEVNIDYPEYDDVEELTTQLLLEKAQQVGQQIDALLLNAQQGKILREGLSTAIIGRPNVGKSSLLNYLLHEEKAIVTEIAGTTRDVIEEYVNVRGVPLKLIDTAGIRETDDVVERIGVERSRKALSEADLILLVLNQSEALTDEDQALLTATQGLKRIVLLNKTDLPSRLSPAELAEYLSEEEVFAISVLEKAGLDQLEEAIAKLFFGGQTGEKDATYVSNTRHIALLEKAGQSLTEVRNGIMAGMPVDLVQIDMTRCWDYLGEIVGDSVQDELITQLFSQFCLGK
;
A
#
# COMPACT_ATOMS: atom_id res chain seq x y z
N MET A 1 18.80 17.12 -22.77
CA MET A 1 17.65 17.48 -21.94
C MET A 1 16.48 17.74 -22.89
N ALA A 2 15.56 16.79 -23.04
CA ALA A 2 14.31 17.03 -23.72
C ALA A 2 13.48 17.88 -22.76
N GLU A 3 13.10 19.08 -23.19
CA GLU A 3 12.09 19.87 -22.49
C GLU A 3 10.81 19.04 -22.46
N ILE A 4 10.41 18.63 -21.24
CA ILE A 4 9.08 18.11 -21.01
C ILE A 4 8.14 19.29 -21.29
N THR A 5 7.59 19.35 -22.48
CA THR A 5 6.41 20.15 -22.75
C THR A 5 5.31 19.52 -21.87
N LEU A 6 5.11 20.02 -20.66
CA LEU A 6 3.90 19.82 -19.90
C LEU A 6 2.77 20.34 -20.82
N GLU A 7 2.07 19.42 -21.47
CA GLU A 7 0.84 19.75 -22.15
C GLU A 7 -0.14 20.20 -21.06
N PHE A 8 -0.33 21.52 -20.97
CA PHE A 8 -1.29 22.17 -20.04
C PHE A 8 -2.73 21.96 -20.53
N ASP A 9 -3.06 20.74 -20.90
CA ASP A 9 -4.42 20.37 -21.26
C ASP A 9 -5.30 20.20 -20.01
N THR A 10 -6.60 20.39 -20.19
CA THR A 10 -7.58 20.14 -19.14
C THR A 10 -8.05 18.70 -19.21
N ILE A 11 -7.91 17.97 -18.11
CA ILE A 11 -8.34 16.59 -17.98
C ILE A 11 -9.67 16.47 -17.23
N ALA A 12 -10.42 15.41 -17.52
CA ALA A 12 -11.64 15.08 -16.81
C ALA A 12 -11.77 13.57 -16.59
N ALA A 13 -12.34 13.18 -15.46
CA ALA A 13 -12.69 11.79 -15.16
C ALA A 13 -13.82 11.68 -14.13
N ILE A 14 -14.45 10.50 -14.08
CA ILE A 14 -15.33 10.12 -12.98
C ILE A 14 -14.47 9.76 -11.77
N SER A 15 -14.65 10.44 -10.65
CA SER A 15 -13.85 10.28 -9.42
C SER A 15 -14.51 9.41 -8.36
N THR A 16 -15.75 8.99 -8.57
CA THR A 16 -16.48 8.05 -7.70
C THR A 16 -16.42 6.63 -8.25
N PRO A 17 -16.53 5.59 -7.40
CA PRO A 17 -16.63 4.22 -7.87
C PRO A 17 -17.78 4.05 -8.89
N PRO A 18 -17.61 3.22 -9.94
CA PRO A 18 -18.69 2.92 -10.88
C PRO A 18 -19.78 2.12 -10.16
N GLY A 19 -21.05 2.43 -10.44
CA GLY A 19 -22.21 1.75 -9.84
C GLY A 19 -23.37 2.72 -9.62
N GLU A 20 -24.46 2.22 -9.06
CA GLU A 20 -25.61 3.03 -8.67
C GLU A 20 -25.39 3.61 -7.27
N GLY A 21 -25.50 4.92 -7.14
CA GLY A 21 -25.33 5.63 -5.88
C GLY A 21 -26.16 6.90 -5.83
N ALA A 22 -26.19 7.57 -4.70
CA ALA A 22 -26.89 8.84 -4.58
C ALA A 22 -26.21 9.97 -5.38
N ILE A 23 -24.87 9.98 -5.39
CA ILE A 23 -24.06 11.03 -6.01
C ILE A 23 -22.90 10.37 -6.77
N SER A 24 -22.59 10.90 -7.97
CA SER A 24 -21.33 10.69 -8.67
C SER A 24 -20.65 12.02 -8.93
N ILE A 25 -19.31 11.99 -9.04
CA ILE A 25 -18.48 13.18 -9.24
C ILE A 25 -17.72 13.05 -10.53
N VAL A 26 -17.89 14.03 -11.44
CA VAL A 26 -17.01 14.25 -12.58
C VAL A 26 -16.07 15.40 -12.20
N ARG A 27 -14.76 15.11 -12.19
CA ARG A 27 -13.70 16.05 -11.83
C ARG A 27 -12.97 16.52 -13.08
N LEU A 28 -12.71 17.84 -13.15
CA LEU A 28 -11.87 18.46 -14.17
C LEU A 28 -10.65 19.08 -13.45
N SER A 29 -9.48 19.06 -14.12
CA SER A 29 -8.27 19.77 -13.66
C SER A 29 -7.52 20.35 -14.85
N GLY A 30 -7.08 21.60 -14.74
CA GLY A 30 -6.31 22.32 -15.77
C GLY A 30 -6.79 23.75 -15.95
N ASP A 31 -6.08 24.49 -16.78
CA ASP A 31 -6.31 25.94 -16.98
C ASP A 31 -7.70 26.28 -17.57
N GLN A 32 -8.30 25.33 -18.32
CA GLN A 32 -9.63 25.51 -18.90
C GLN A 32 -10.75 24.85 -18.10
N ALA A 33 -10.45 24.27 -16.90
CA ALA A 33 -11.43 23.50 -16.15
C ALA A 33 -12.70 24.30 -15.82
N VAL A 34 -12.54 25.56 -15.40
CA VAL A 34 -13.66 26.43 -15.09
C VAL A 34 -14.43 26.85 -16.35
N ALA A 35 -13.72 27.20 -17.42
CA ALA A 35 -14.36 27.63 -18.67
C ALA A 35 -15.14 26.49 -19.35
N ILE A 36 -14.60 25.27 -19.34
CA ILE A 36 -15.27 24.09 -19.88
C ILE A 36 -16.52 23.76 -19.04
N ALA A 37 -16.41 23.75 -17.72
CA ALA A 37 -17.56 23.50 -16.87
C ALA A 37 -18.65 24.58 -17.03
N ASP A 38 -18.27 25.86 -17.15
CA ASP A 38 -19.16 26.98 -17.32
C ASP A 38 -19.94 26.89 -18.65
N SER A 39 -19.33 26.36 -19.72
CA SER A 39 -19.95 26.21 -21.04
C SER A 39 -21.14 25.25 -21.06
N VAL A 40 -21.23 24.34 -20.11
CA VAL A 40 -22.30 23.34 -19.99
C VAL A 40 -23.19 23.56 -18.75
N TYR A 41 -22.80 24.49 -17.88
CA TYR A 41 -23.51 24.77 -16.63
C TYR A 41 -24.51 25.91 -16.83
N GLN A 42 -25.71 25.73 -16.33
CA GLN A 42 -26.76 26.75 -16.33
C GLN A 42 -27.33 26.99 -14.93
N SER A 43 -27.16 28.19 -14.47
CA SER A 43 -27.76 28.71 -13.23
C SER A 43 -28.29 30.11 -13.50
N GLY A 44 -29.48 30.41 -13.00
CA GLY A 44 -30.28 31.59 -13.44
C GLY A 44 -29.59 32.96 -13.41
N LYS A 45 -28.39 33.16 -12.81
CA LYS A 45 -27.73 34.48 -12.71
C LYS A 45 -26.22 34.48 -12.55
N LYS A 46 -25.52 33.35 -12.45
CA LYS A 46 -24.08 33.34 -12.16
C LYS A 46 -23.33 32.40 -13.10
N CYS A 47 -22.26 32.90 -13.72
CA CYS A 47 -21.27 32.11 -14.41
C CYS A 47 -20.29 31.55 -13.38
N LEU A 48 -19.78 30.32 -13.60
CA LEU A 48 -18.74 29.70 -12.76
C LEU A 48 -17.43 30.47 -12.84
N SER A 49 -17.23 31.18 -13.93
CA SER A 49 -16.05 32.04 -14.16
C SER A 49 -15.96 33.21 -13.17
N ASP A 50 -17.10 33.70 -12.68
CA ASP A 50 -17.20 34.86 -11.81
C ASP A 50 -17.28 34.54 -10.32
N VAL A 51 -17.33 33.25 -9.95
CA VAL A 51 -17.48 32.86 -8.55
C VAL A 51 -16.14 32.77 -7.81
N PRO A 52 -16.14 32.98 -6.48
CA PRO A 52 -14.94 32.81 -5.67
C PRO A 52 -14.49 31.34 -5.62
N THR A 53 -13.20 31.15 -5.35
CA THR A 53 -12.65 29.80 -5.08
C THR A 53 -13.23 29.16 -3.84
N HIS A 54 -13.30 27.81 -3.82
CA HIS A 54 -13.82 27.00 -2.72
C HIS A 54 -15.29 27.28 -2.40
N THR A 55 -16.08 27.42 -3.45
CA THR A 55 -17.55 27.62 -3.35
C THR A 55 -18.31 26.56 -4.12
N ILE A 56 -19.53 26.28 -3.68
CA ILE A 56 -20.43 25.29 -4.28
C ILE A 56 -21.65 26.01 -4.85
N HIS A 57 -22.04 25.63 -6.06
CA HIS A 57 -23.12 26.28 -6.83
C HIS A 57 -24.11 25.25 -7.31
N TYR A 58 -25.38 25.52 -7.07
CA TYR A 58 -26.50 24.74 -7.56
C TYR A 58 -26.90 25.20 -8.96
N GLY A 59 -27.18 24.26 -9.85
CA GLY A 59 -27.65 24.52 -11.20
C GLY A 59 -27.94 23.24 -11.98
N HIS A 60 -27.94 23.35 -13.30
CA HIS A 60 -28.20 22.26 -14.22
C HIS A 60 -27.05 22.12 -15.20
N ILE A 61 -26.79 20.90 -15.63
CA ILE A 61 -25.95 20.63 -16.80
C ILE A 61 -26.86 20.54 -18.01
N VAL A 62 -26.55 21.34 -19.01
CA VAL A 62 -27.33 21.47 -20.26
C VAL A 62 -26.40 21.24 -21.44
N ASP A 63 -26.81 20.39 -22.37
CA ASP A 63 -26.06 20.21 -23.62
C ASP A 63 -26.26 21.48 -24.49
N PRO A 64 -25.21 22.23 -24.84
CA PRO A 64 -25.30 23.43 -25.64
C PRO A 64 -25.89 23.20 -27.05
N ALA A 65 -25.77 21.96 -27.58
CA ALA A 65 -26.17 21.64 -28.95
C ALA A 65 -27.70 21.58 -29.15
N ASP A 66 -28.42 21.06 -28.16
CA ASP A 66 -29.88 20.83 -28.23
C ASP A 66 -30.65 21.41 -27.05
N GLN A 67 -29.95 22.05 -26.13
CA GLN A 67 -30.52 22.65 -24.89
C GLN A 67 -31.23 21.63 -23.98
N GLN A 68 -30.88 20.34 -24.13
CA GLN A 68 -31.39 19.30 -23.23
C GLN A 68 -30.72 19.36 -21.88
N VAL A 69 -31.54 19.31 -20.82
CA VAL A 69 -31.03 19.18 -19.43
C VAL A 69 -30.55 17.75 -19.24
N VAL A 70 -29.26 17.59 -18.91
CA VAL A 70 -28.66 16.29 -18.59
C VAL A 70 -28.91 15.91 -17.14
N ASP A 71 -28.69 16.86 -16.23
CA ASP A 71 -28.92 16.62 -14.79
C ASP A 71 -28.97 17.93 -14.00
N GLU A 72 -29.53 17.84 -12.80
CA GLU A 72 -29.49 18.85 -11.74
C GLU A 72 -28.28 18.57 -10.84
N VAL A 73 -27.40 19.57 -10.65
CA VAL A 73 -26.08 19.36 -10.08
C VAL A 73 -25.69 20.38 -9.01
N MET A 74 -24.69 20.01 -8.22
CA MET A 74 -23.90 20.93 -7.42
C MET A 74 -22.47 20.98 -7.94
N VAL A 75 -21.99 22.18 -8.29
CA VAL A 75 -20.66 22.37 -8.87
C VAL A 75 -19.75 23.06 -7.86
N SER A 76 -18.64 22.42 -7.52
CA SER A 76 -17.57 22.98 -6.68
C SER A 76 -16.49 23.59 -7.57
N VAL A 77 -16.11 24.86 -7.31
CA VAL A 77 -15.05 25.55 -8.02
C VAL A 77 -13.89 25.82 -7.09
N MET A 78 -12.70 25.33 -7.44
CA MET A 78 -11.46 25.48 -6.68
C MET A 78 -10.37 26.01 -7.61
N ARG A 79 -9.78 27.18 -7.29
CA ARG A 79 -8.78 27.82 -8.15
C ARG A 79 -7.37 27.61 -7.61
N ALA A 80 -6.45 27.48 -8.55
CA ALA A 80 -5.03 27.40 -8.28
C ALA A 80 -4.55 28.53 -7.36
N PRO A 81 -3.48 28.33 -6.56
CA PRO A 81 -2.71 27.09 -6.37
C PRO A 81 -3.20 26.22 -5.19
N LYS A 82 -4.28 26.60 -4.50
CA LYS A 82 -4.78 25.91 -3.29
C LYS A 82 -5.76 24.79 -3.67
N THR A 83 -5.32 23.87 -4.52
CA THR A 83 -6.10 22.74 -5.02
C THR A 83 -5.30 21.45 -4.94
N PHE A 84 -5.89 20.30 -5.22
CA PHE A 84 -5.19 19.02 -5.17
C PHE A 84 -4.05 18.94 -6.20
N THR A 85 -4.30 19.38 -7.43
CA THR A 85 -3.29 19.35 -8.50
C THR A 85 -2.45 20.62 -8.59
N ARG A 86 -2.75 21.65 -7.79
CA ARG A 86 -2.30 23.06 -7.94
C ARG A 86 -2.73 23.72 -9.24
N GLU A 87 -3.65 23.11 -10.00
CA GLU A 87 -4.35 23.67 -11.16
C GLU A 87 -5.76 24.10 -10.75
N ASP A 88 -6.50 24.78 -11.64
CA ASP A 88 -7.93 24.98 -11.43
C ASP A 88 -8.65 23.64 -11.45
N ILE A 89 -9.50 23.39 -10.47
CA ILE A 89 -10.30 22.17 -10.34
C ILE A 89 -11.78 22.54 -10.28
N VAL A 90 -12.59 21.79 -11.05
CA VAL A 90 -14.04 21.80 -10.93
C VAL A 90 -14.53 20.38 -10.65
N GLU A 91 -15.41 20.25 -9.66
CA GLU A 91 -16.12 18.99 -9.37
C GLU A 91 -17.61 19.19 -9.60
N ILE A 92 -18.16 18.39 -10.50
CA ILE A 92 -19.58 18.38 -10.83
C ILE A 92 -20.21 17.17 -10.12
N ASN A 93 -20.98 17.45 -9.07
CA ASN A 93 -21.70 16.43 -8.31
C ASN A 93 -23.07 16.24 -8.98
N CYS A 94 -23.24 15.11 -9.65
CA CYS A 94 -24.45 14.71 -10.36
C CYS A 94 -25.12 13.52 -9.66
N HIS A 95 -26.33 13.14 -10.09
CA HIS A 95 -26.96 11.92 -9.64
C HIS A 95 -26.13 10.68 -10.03
N GLY A 96 -26.00 9.72 -9.11
CA GLY A 96 -25.13 8.56 -9.21
C GLY A 96 -25.64 7.43 -10.12
N GLY A 97 -26.27 7.77 -11.24
CA GLY A 97 -26.69 6.82 -12.26
C GLY A 97 -25.63 6.67 -13.35
N ILE A 98 -25.34 5.41 -13.76
CA ILE A 98 -24.28 5.11 -14.72
C ILE A 98 -24.47 5.83 -16.06
N VAL A 99 -25.72 6.01 -16.48
CA VAL A 99 -26.07 6.70 -17.75
C VAL A 99 -25.81 8.20 -17.61
N VAL A 100 -26.27 8.81 -16.52
CA VAL A 100 -26.14 10.25 -16.29
C VAL A 100 -24.68 10.67 -16.19
N VAL A 101 -23.89 9.96 -15.38
CA VAL A 101 -22.47 10.31 -15.18
C VAL A 101 -21.64 10.14 -16.47
N ASN A 102 -21.95 9.11 -17.29
CA ASN A 102 -21.29 8.91 -18.58
C ASN A 102 -21.69 9.98 -19.60
N GLN A 103 -22.97 10.37 -19.66
CA GLN A 103 -23.42 11.47 -20.51
C GLN A 103 -22.74 12.79 -20.13
N LEU A 104 -22.68 13.08 -18.84
CA LEU A 104 -21.97 14.25 -18.32
C LEU A 104 -20.49 14.25 -18.70
N LEU A 105 -19.77 13.13 -18.49
CA LEU A 105 -18.36 13.02 -18.86
C LEU A 105 -18.18 13.22 -20.39
N GLN A 106 -18.99 12.57 -21.21
CA GLN A 106 -18.92 12.74 -22.67
C GLN A 106 -19.18 14.20 -23.11
N LEU A 107 -20.11 14.89 -22.44
CA LEU A 107 -20.38 16.28 -22.71
C LEU A 107 -19.16 17.16 -22.38
N ILE A 108 -18.52 16.93 -21.23
CA ILE A 108 -17.31 17.63 -20.81
C ILE A 108 -16.15 17.37 -21.79
N LEU A 109 -15.98 16.13 -22.26
CA LEU A 109 -14.96 15.79 -23.26
C LEU A 109 -15.22 16.49 -24.60
N ARG A 110 -16.47 16.55 -25.07
CA ARG A 110 -16.85 17.29 -26.26
C ARG A 110 -16.65 18.79 -26.12
N SER A 111 -16.70 19.32 -24.90
CA SER A 111 -16.50 20.72 -24.58
C SER A 111 -15.02 21.13 -24.48
N GLY A 112 -14.06 20.19 -24.69
CA GLY A 112 -12.64 20.49 -24.81
C GLY A 112 -11.75 19.89 -23.74
N ALA A 113 -12.27 19.14 -22.77
CA ALA A 113 -11.44 18.35 -21.86
C ALA A 113 -10.96 17.05 -22.54
N ARG A 114 -9.80 16.54 -22.10
CA ARG A 114 -9.32 15.21 -22.43
C ARG A 114 -9.69 14.24 -21.29
N LEU A 115 -9.92 12.97 -21.63
CA LEU A 115 -10.06 11.94 -20.61
C LEU A 115 -8.74 11.77 -19.85
N ALA A 116 -8.80 11.79 -18.51
CA ALA A 116 -7.64 11.58 -17.68
C ALA A 116 -7.12 10.13 -17.79
N GLU A 117 -5.81 9.96 -17.71
CA GLU A 117 -5.17 8.66 -17.53
C GLU A 117 -5.31 8.18 -16.07
N PRO A 118 -5.14 6.86 -15.79
CA PRO A 118 -5.07 6.37 -14.42
C PRO A 118 -4.01 7.13 -13.60
N GLY A 119 -4.39 7.61 -12.43
CA GLY A 119 -3.50 8.34 -11.52
C GLY A 119 -3.09 9.74 -11.97
N GLU A 120 -3.63 10.28 -13.06
CA GLU A 120 -3.13 11.54 -13.64
C GLU A 120 -3.31 12.75 -12.73
N PHE A 121 -4.38 12.84 -11.96
CA PHE A 121 -4.56 13.94 -11.00
C PHE A 121 -3.47 13.92 -9.91
N THR A 122 -3.11 12.75 -9.40
CA THR A 122 -2.05 12.62 -8.41
C THR A 122 -0.66 12.82 -9.03
N LYS A 123 -0.47 12.38 -10.28
CA LYS A 123 0.74 12.65 -11.07
C LYS A 123 0.95 14.18 -11.24
N ARG A 124 -0.10 14.93 -11.57
CA ARG A 124 -0.05 16.40 -11.67
C ARG A 124 0.21 17.04 -10.31
N ALA A 125 -0.38 16.53 -9.23
CA ALA A 125 -0.08 17.00 -7.88
C ALA A 125 1.41 16.82 -7.52
N PHE A 126 2.02 15.70 -7.94
CA PHE A 126 3.46 15.44 -7.80
C PHE A 126 4.30 16.38 -8.69
N LEU A 127 4.02 16.47 -9.99
CA LEU A 127 4.75 17.32 -10.94
C LEU A 127 4.68 18.80 -10.57
N ASN A 128 3.54 19.25 -10.05
CA ASN A 128 3.35 20.62 -9.55
C ASN A 128 3.89 20.84 -8.12
N GLY A 129 4.58 19.85 -7.54
CA GLY A 129 5.26 19.94 -6.25
C GLY A 129 4.33 20.10 -5.06
N ARG A 130 3.05 19.66 -5.14
CA ARG A 130 2.15 19.62 -3.99
C ARG A 130 2.49 18.48 -3.04
N VAL A 131 2.77 17.32 -3.60
CA VAL A 131 3.16 16.09 -2.90
C VAL A 131 4.43 15.55 -3.52
N ASP A 132 5.26 14.85 -2.76
CA ASP A 132 6.35 14.07 -3.30
C ASP A 132 5.89 12.65 -3.67
N LEU A 133 6.81 11.83 -4.21
CA LEU A 133 6.45 10.51 -4.71
C LEU A 133 5.95 9.59 -3.60
N SER A 134 6.57 9.63 -2.41
CA SER A 134 6.15 8.80 -1.28
C SER A 134 4.77 9.20 -0.76
N GLN A 135 4.44 10.50 -0.75
CA GLN A 135 3.12 11.00 -0.41
C GLN A 135 2.07 10.64 -1.47
N ALA A 136 2.44 10.67 -2.76
CA ALA A 136 1.57 10.24 -3.85
C ALA A 136 1.20 8.75 -3.73
N GLU A 137 2.17 7.89 -3.42
CA GLU A 137 1.91 6.46 -3.14
C GLU A 137 1.00 6.28 -1.91
N ALA A 138 1.18 7.09 -0.87
CA ALA A 138 0.35 7.05 0.34
C ALA A 138 -1.14 7.36 0.07
N VAL A 139 -1.47 8.15 -0.96
CA VAL A 139 -2.88 8.36 -1.39
C VAL A 139 -3.53 7.02 -1.75
N MET A 140 -2.82 6.16 -2.49
CA MET A 140 -3.35 4.85 -2.86
C MET A 140 -3.38 3.88 -1.68
N ASP A 141 -2.36 3.93 -0.82
CA ASP A 141 -2.32 3.10 0.38
C ASP A 141 -3.48 3.44 1.34
N LEU A 142 -3.83 4.73 1.46
CA LEU A 142 -4.99 5.18 2.23
C LEU A 142 -6.31 4.66 1.66
N ILE A 143 -6.48 4.69 0.33
CA ILE A 143 -7.69 4.19 -0.35
C ILE A 143 -7.82 2.67 -0.19
N ARG A 144 -6.68 1.95 -0.22
CA ARG A 144 -6.62 0.49 -0.14
C ARG A 144 -6.50 -0.04 1.29
N ALA A 145 -6.37 0.83 2.28
CA ALA A 145 -6.21 0.44 3.68
C ALA A 145 -7.34 -0.50 4.14
N LYS A 146 -6.97 -1.62 4.76
CA LYS A 146 -7.90 -2.67 5.21
C LYS A 146 -8.12 -2.67 6.72
N THR A 147 -7.31 -1.93 7.45
CA THR A 147 -7.39 -1.82 8.91
C THR A 147 -7.11 -0.39 9.33
N ASP A 148 -7.58 0.00 10.53
CA ASP A 148 -7.29 1.31 11.10
C ASP A 148 -5.78 1.56 11.24
N ARG A 149 -5.00 0.52 11.52
CA ARG A 149 -3.54 0.63 11.59
C ARG A 149 -2.93 0.93 10.21
N ALA A 150 -3.37 0.22 9.17
CA ALA A 150 -2.93 0.49 7.80
C ALA A 150 -3.31 1.91 7.36
N MET A 151 -4.52 2.36 7.70
CA MET A 151 -4.98 3.73 7.44
C MET A 151 -4.08 4.75 8.15
N ASN A 152 -3.76 4.55 9.43
CA ASN A 152 -2.90 5.46 10.18
C ASN A 152 -1.48 5.53 9.61
N VAL A 153 -0.90 4.39 9.18
CA VAL A 153 0.40 4.37 8.50
C VAL A 153 0.35 5.18 7.20
N ALA A 154 -0.69 4.99 6.39
CA ALA A 154 -0.87 5.74 5.15
C ALA A 154 -1.06 7.25 5.39
N ILE A 155 -1.80 7.64 6.43
CA ILE A 155 -1.97 9.07 6.82
C ILE A 155 -0.62 9.65 7.24
N ASN A 156 0.14 8.99 8.10
CA ASN A 156 1.46 9.46 8.53
C ASN A 156 2.43 9.65 7.34
N GLN A 157 2.37 8.75 6.37
CA GLN A 157 3.17 8.87 5.15
C GLN A 157 2.67 10.02 4.26
N LEU A 158 1.34 10.20 4.13
CA LEU A 158 0.74 11.30 3.39
C LEU A 158 1.05 12.67 4.00
N ASP A 159 1.14 12.76 5.33
CA ASP A 159 1.56 13.95 6.06
C ASP A 159 3.06 14.29 5.85
N GLY A 160 3.83 13.35 5.26
CA GLY A 160 5.21 13.57 4.85
C GLY A 160 6.26 13.21 5.90
N ASN A 161 5.91 12.46 6.95
CA ASN A 161 6.86 12.09 8.00
C ASN A 161 8.06 11.31 7.46
N LEU A 162 7.83 10.33 6.57
CA LEU A 162 8.91 9.61 5.90
C LEU A 162 9.74 10.54 5.02
N SER A 163 9.10 11.41 4.24
CA SER A 163 9.79 12.37 3.37
C SER A 163 10.68 13.32 4.15
N HIS A 164 10.25 13.75 5.32
CA HIS A 164 11.03 14.61 6.20
C HIS A 164 12.31 13.92 6.67
N LEU A 165 12.18 12.71 7.21
CA LEU A 165 13.32 11.90 7.62
C LEU A 165 14.31 11.63 6.47
N ILE A 166 13.81 11.26 5.29
CA ILE A 166 14.66 11.04 4.12
C ILE A 166 15.40 12.31 3.70
N ARG A 167 14.75 13.48 3.72
CA ARG A 167 15.40 14.75 3.40
C ARG A 167 16.44 15.15 4.45
N GLU A 168 16.21 14.90 5.73
CA GLU A 168 17.20 15.12 6.79
C GLU A 168 18.43 14.24 6.55
N LEU A 169 18.26 12.93 6.30
CA LEU A 169 19.39 12.02 5.97
C LEU A 169 20.17 12.50 4.75
N ARG A 170 19.46 12.89 3.69
CA ARG A 170 20.09 13.42 2.48
C ARG A 170 20.85 14.72 2.72
N GLN A 171 20.32 15.60 3.54
CA GLN A 171 20.99 16.85 3.90
C GLN A 171 22.30 16.58 4.65
N GLU A 172 22.29 15.67 5.62
CA GLU A 172 23.48 15.25 6.36
C GLU A 172 24.56 14.66 5.44
N ILE A 173 24.17 13.82 4.49
CA ILE A 173 25.08 13.25 3.51
C ILE A 173 25.66 14.33 2.60
N LEU A 174 24.82 15.25 2.10
CA LEU A 174 25.22 16.33 1.21
C LEU A 174 26.23 17.27 1.89
N GLU A 175 25.99 17.65 3.14
CA GLU A 175 26.92 18.47 3.93
C GLU A 175 28.27 17.78 4.12
N THR A 176 28.24 16.46 4.35
CA THR A 176 29.47 15.67 4.49
C THR A 176 30.23 15.59 3.16
N LEU A 177 29.54 15.32 2.05
CA LEU A 177 30.15 15.28 0.71
C LEU A 177 30.77 16.64 0.34
N ALA A 178 30.05 17.75 0.60
CA ALA A 178 30.58 19.08 0.33
C ALA A 178 31.85 19.38 1.16
N GLN A 179 31.91 18.94 2.40
CA GLN A 179 33.09 19.10 3.24
C GLN A 179 34.27 18.23 2.77
N VAL A 180 33.98 17.01 2.31
CA VAL A 180 34.97 16.11 1.71
C VAL A 180 35.57 16.72 0.44
N GLU A 181 34.71 17.27 -0.44
CA GLU A 181 35.16 17.87 -1.70
C GLU A 181 36.07 19.09 -1.47
N VAL A 182 35.73 19.96 -0.50
CA VAL A 182 36.58 21.06 -0.09
C VAL A 182 37.94 20.57 0.41
N ASN A 183 38.00 19.49 1.18
CA ASN A 183 39.23 18.93 1.70
C ASN A 183 40.10 18.27 0.62
N ILE A 184 39.49 17.70 -0.42
CA ILE A 184 40.18 17.14 -1.57
C ILE A 184 40.80 18.26 -2.43
N ASP A 185 40.05 19.31 -2.70
CA ASP A 185 40.46 20.41 -3.58
C ASP A 185 41.53 21.34 -2.95
N TYR A 186 41.51 21.45 -1.61
CA TYR A 186 42.42 22.33 -0.87
C TYR A 186 43.14 21.60 0.28
N PRO A 187 44.07 20.69 -0.02
CA PRO A 187 44.83 19.95 0.98
C PRO A 187 45.90 20.83 1.63
N GLU A 188 45.51 21.78 2.49
CA GLU A 188 46.42 22.73 3.11
C GLU A 188 47.23 22.14 4.27
N TYR A 189 46.85 20.97 4.79
CA TYR A 189 47.46 20.32 5.95
C TYR A 189 47.64 18.81 5.70
N ASP A 190 48.74 18.24 6.21
CA ASP A 190 49.10 16.82 6.06
C ASP A 190 48.06 15.86 6.72
N ASP A 191 47.24 16.35 7.67
CA ASP A 191 46.25 15.56 8.43
C ASP A 191 44.82 15.58 7.81
N VAL A 192 44.63 16.31 6.71
CA VAL A 192 43.29 16.52 6.11
C VAL A 192 42.66 15.21 5.61
N GLU A 193 43.46 14.34 5.03
CA GLU A 193 42.98 13.04 4.50
C GLU A 193 42.50 12.12 5.62
N GLU A 194 43.21 12.05 6.75
CA GLU A 194 42.82 11.25 7.92
C GLU A 194 41.57 11.77 8.57
N LEU A 195 41.44 13.11 8.77
CA LEU A 195 40.24 13.75 9.31
C LEU A 195 39.02 13.58 8.39
N THR A 196 39.21 13.64 7.08
CA THR A 196 38.17 13.45 6.08
C THR A 196 37.68 12.00 6.08
N THR A 197 38.58 11.05 6.16
CA THR A 197 38.28 9.61 6.26
C THR A 197 37.46 9.31 7.53
N GLN A 198 37.88 9.87 8.66
CA GLN A 198 37.18 9.72 9.92
C GLN A 198 35.76 10.32 9.88
N LEU A 199 35.59 11.51 9.30
CA LEU A 199 34.29 12.17 9.12
C LEU A 199 33.33 11.31 8.29
N LEU A 200 33.81 10.76 7.14
CA LEU A 200 33.03 9.87 6.31
C LEU A 200 32.60 8.61 7.07
N LEU A 201 33.51 8.02 7.86
CA LEU A 201 33.23 6.81 8.63
C LEU A 201 32.15 7.07 9.70
N GLU A 202 32.30 8.14 10.47
CA GLU A 202 31.35 8.53 11.51
C GLU A 202 29.96 8.81 10.93
N LYS A 203 29.91 9.53 9.81
CA LYS A 203 28.65 9.87 9.16
C LYS A 203 27.98 8.64 8.52
N ALA A 204 28.76 7.77 7.85
CA ALA A 204 28.26 6.52 7.31
C ALA A 204 27.67 5.61 8.41
N GLN A 205 28.29 5.59 9.59
CA GLN A 205 27.75 4.85 10.74
C GLN A 205 26.47 5.47 11.27
N GLN A 206 26.41 6.78 11.43
CA GLN A 206 25.24 7.50 11.94
C GLN A 206 24.05 7.31 11.02
N VAL A 207 24.20 7.59 9.72
CA VAL A 207 23.13 7.43 8.72
C VAL A 207 22.73 5.96 8.59
N GLY A 208 23.69 5.04 8.63
CA GLY A 208 23.44 3.59 8.59
C GLY A 208 22.53 3.13 9.74
N GLN A 209 22.79 3.57 10.98
CA GLN A 209 21.93 3.24 12.13
C GLN A 209 20.50 3.76 11.97
N GLN A 210 20.31 4.93 11.37
CA GLN A 210 18.98 5.49 11.13
C GLN A 210 18.23 4.71 10.03
N ILE A 211 18.94 4.29 8.98
CA ILE A 211 18.38 3.41 7.93
C ILE A 211 18.01 2.05 8.51
N ASP A 212 18.86 1.46 9.33
CA ASP A 212 18.60 0.17 9.98
C ASP A 212 17.36 0.25 10.90
N ALA A 213 17.19 1.35 11.63
CA ALA A 213 16.00 1.58 12.45
C ALA A 213 14.71 1.68 11.61
N LEU A 214 14.76 2.29 10.42
CA LEU A 214 13.62 2.32 9.49
C LEU A 214 13.33 0.92 8.94
N LEU A 215 14.35 0.14 8.60
CA LEU A 215 14.21 -1.22 8.07
C LEU A 215 13.72 -2.23 9.10
N LEU A 216 14.01 -2.01 10.39
CA LEU A 216 13.57 -2.91 11.48
C LEU A 216 12.03 -3.08 11.50
N ASN A 217 11.29 -2.02 11.23
CA ASN A 217 9.83 -2.01 11.22
C ASN A 217 9.23 -2.26 9.82
N ALA A 218 10.07 -2.42 8.81
CA ALA A 218 9.63 -2.52 7.42
C ALA A 218 8.77 -3.77 7.13
N GLN A 219 9.13 -4.91 7.73
CA GLN A 219 8.33 -6.13 7.58
C GLN A 219 6.91 -5.96 8.14
N GLN A 220 6.78 -5.32 9.30
CA GLN A 220 5.46 -5.04 9.90
C GLN A 220 4.68 -4.04 9.03
N GLY A 221 5.34 -2.99 8.54
CA GLY A 221 4.76 -2.03 7.61
C GLY A 221 4.24 -2.69 6.33
N LYS A 222 5.03 -3.57 5.72
CA LYS A 222 4.64 -4.33 4.53
C LYS A 222 3.38 -5.17 4.78
N ILE A 223 3.31 -5.88 5.90
CA ILE A 223 2.14 -6.69 6.25
C ILE A 223 0.91 -5.82 6.49
N LEU A 224 1.05 -4.68 7.15
CA LEU A 224 -0.07 -3.74 7.34
C LEU A 224 -0.62 -3.24 6.00
N ARG A 225 0.23 -3.06 4.99
CA ARG A 225 -0.14 -2.59 3.66
C ARG A 225 -0.70 -3.69 2.76
N GLU A 226 0.00 -4.81 2.64
CA GLU A 226 -0.30 -5.88 1.66
C GLU A 226 -1.20 -6.96 2.24
N GLY A 227 -1.27 -7.06 3.56
CA GLY A 227 -1.87 -8.17 4.27
C GLY A 227 -0.91 -9.33 4.45
N LEU A 228 -1.25 -10.19 5.40
CA LEU A 228 -0.55 -11.42 5.70
C LEU A 228 -1.14 -12.54 4.87
N SER A 229 -0.42 -13.05 3.90
CA SER A 229 -0.85 -14.20 3.10
C SER A 229 -1.03 -15.42 3.99
N THR A 230 -2.29 -15.81 4.23
CA THR A 230 -2.65 -16.84 5.20
C THR A 230 -3.36 -18.01 4.51
N ALA A 231 -2.78 -19.20 4.62
CA ALA A 231 -3.39 -20.44 4.15
C ALA A 231 -4.07 -21.19 5.29
N ILE A 232 -5.33 -21.64 5.09
CA ILE A 232 -6.04 -22.53 6.01
C ILE A 232 -6.01 -23.93 5.43
N ILE A 233 -5.26 -24.85 6.05
CA ILE A 233 -5.05 -26.21 5.55
C ILE A 233 -5.48 -27.26 6.59
N GLY A 234 -5.70 -28.46 6.13
CA GLY A 234 -6.12 -29.63 6.93
C GLY A 234 -6.91 -30.59 6.04
N ARG A 235 -7.10 -31.83 6.49
CA ARG A 235 -7.89 -32.83 5.78
C ARG A 235 -9.38 -32.42 5.67
N PRO A 236 -10.20 -33.10 4.87
CA PRO A 236 -11.64 -32.84 4.81
C PRO A 236 -12.32 -32.97 6.18
N ASN A 237 -13.38 -32.20 6.41
CA ASN A 237 -14.24 -32.25 7.60
C ASN A 237 -13.60 -31.92 8.96
N VAL A 238 -12.36 -31.37 9.02
CA VAL A 238 -11.73 -30.90 10.26
C VAL A 238 -12.28 -29.56 10.75
N GLY A 239 -13.03 -28.83 9.91
CA GLY A 239 -13.64 -27.55 10.26
C GLY A 239 -13.01 -26.33 9.60
N LYS A 240 -12.24 -26.50 8.50
CA LYS A 240 -11.65 -25.36 7.73
C LYS A 240 -12.67 -24.34 7.27
N SER A 241 -13.76 -24.83 6.62
CA SER A 241 -14.84 -23.94 6.14
C SER A 241 -15.56 -23.22 7.28
N SER A 242 -15.70 -23.89 8.43
CA SER A 242 -16.30 -23.29 9.63
C SER A 242 -15.39 -22.18 10.19
N LEU A 243 -14.07 -22.42 10.25
CA LEU A 243 -13.08 -21.43 10.68
C LEU A 243 -13.04 -20.25 9.69
N LEU A 244 -13.04 -20.52 8.40
CA LEU A 244 -13.10 -19.50 7.36
C LEU A 244 -14.35 -18.63 7.52
N ASN A 245 -15.52 -19.25 7.69
CA ASN A 245 -16.78 -18.55 7.88
C ASN A 245 -16.81 -17.74 9.18
N TYR A 246 -16.22 -18.26 10.26
CA TYR A 246 -16.07 -17.48 11.50
C TYR A 246 -15.23 -16.23 11.28
N LEU A 247 -14.09 -16.37 10.61
CA LEU A 247 -13.22 -15.23 10.32
C LEU A 247 -13.88 -14.20 9.39
N LEU A 248 -14.72 -14.65 8.46
CA LEU A 248 -15.42 -13.78 7.49
C LEU A 248 -16.72 -13.16 8.04
N HIS A 249 -17.44 -13.82 8.96
CA HIS A 249 -18.81 -13.42 9.38
C HIS A 249 -18.89 -12.51 10.60
N GLU A 250 -17.87 -12.44 11.42
CA GLU A 250 -17.85 -11.38 12.44
C GLU A 250 -17.35 -10.10 11.76
N GLU A 251 -17.91 -8.94 12.01
CA GLU A 251 -17.55 -7.56 11.57
C GLU A 251 -16.11 -7.31 11.06
N LYS A 252 -15.37 -8.41 10.80
CA LYS A 252 -13.97 -8.53 10.42
C LYS A 252 -13.74 -8.66 8.92
N ALA A 253 -14.78 -9.10 8.16
CA ALA A 253 -14.65 -9.25 6.71
C ALA A 253 -14.55 -7.88 6.04
N ILE A 254 -13.46 -7.64 5.36
CA ILE A 254 -13.28 -6.44 4.57
C ILE A 254 -13.73 -6.78 3.16
N VAL A 255 -14.98 -6.47 2.84
CA VAL A 255 -15.52 -6.66 1.50
C VAL A 255 -14.92 -5.61 0.58
N THR A 256 -14.08 -6.03 -0.35
CA THR A 256 -13.57 -5.15 -1.41
C THR A 256 -14.22 -5.54 -2.73
N GLU A 257 -15.37 -4.94 -3.04
CA GLU A 257 -15.84 -4.89 -4.41
C GLU A 257 -15.06 -3.76 -5.12
N ILE A 258 -13.91 -4.07 -5.69
CA ILE A 258 -13.27 -3.16 -6.66
C ILE A 258 -13.98 -3.41 -7.99
N ALA A 259 -15.02 -2.62 -8.26
CA ALA A 259 -15.69 -2.62 -9.54
C ALA A 259 -14.70 -2.20 -10.64
N GLY A 260 -14.39 -3.10 -11.56
CA GLY A 260 -13.54 -2.81 -12.72
C GLY A 260 -12.49 -3.88 -13.07
N THR A 261 -12.23 -4.87 -12.20
CA THR A 261 -11.30 -5.97 -12.47
C THR A 261 -12.05 -7.27 -12.74
N THR A 262 -12.48 -7.48 -13.97
CA THR A 262 -13.30 -8.65 -14.38
C THR A 262 -12.50 -9.95 -14.52
N ARG A 263 -11.26 -10.04 -14.02
CA ARG A 263 -10.40 -11.25 -14.14
C ARG A 263 -9.51 -11.57 -12.95
N ASP A 264 -9.49 -10.75 -11.90
CA ASP A 264 -8.62 -11.01 -10.77
C ASP A 264 -9.33 -11.89 -9.73
N VAL A 265 -8.59 -12.83 -9.16
CA VAL A 265 -9.00 -13.70 -8.05
C VAL A 265 -9.62 -12.83 -6.96
N ILE A 266 -10.83 -13.15 -6.52
CA ILE A 266 -11.45 -12.45 -5.38
C ILE A 266 -10.58 -12.73 -4.15
N GLU A 267 -9.80 -11.75 -3.78
CA GLU A 267 -8.97 -11.80 -2.58
C GLU A 267 -9.83 -11.46 -1.37
N GLU A 268 -9.88 -12.34 -0.40
CA GLU A 268 -10.63 -12.16 0.83
C GLU A 268 -9.70 -11.67 1.95
N TYR A 269 -10.01 -10.53 2.53
CA TYR A 269 -9.27 -9.96 3.65
C TYR A 269 -10.09 -10.01 4.93
N VAL A 270 -9.41 -10.33 6.03
CA VAL A 270 -9.98 -10.37 7.38
C VAL A 270 -9.11 -9.54 8.33
N ASN A 271 -9.72 -8.69 9.12
CA ASN A 271 -9.02 -7.93 10.16
C ASN A 271 -9.00 -8.73 11.46
N VAL A 272 -7.83 -9.25 11.83
CA VAL A 272 -7.62 -9.94 13.11
C VAL A 272 -6.81 -9.04 14.05
N ARG A 273 -7.49 -8.38 14.98
CA ARG A 273 -6.88 -7.45 15.96
C ARG A 273 -5.91 -6.42 15.35
N GLY A 274 -6.27 -5.89 14.17
CA GLY A 274 -5.47 -4.90 13.46
C GLY A 274 -4.43 -5.49 12.50
N VAL A 275 -4.33 -6.81 12.39
CA VAL A 275 -3.54 -7.51 11.36
C VAL A 275 -4.45 -7.85 10.18
N PRO A 276 -4.22 -7.34 8.97
CA PRO A 276 -4.97 -7.73 7.80
C PRO A 276 -4.49 -9.12 7.32
N LEU A 277 -5.31 -10.15 7.49
CA LEU A 277 -5.05 -11.47 6.89
C LEU A 277 -5.57 -11.49 5.46
N LYS A 278 -4.72 -11.80 4.51
CA LYS A 278 -5.08 -12.10 3.11
C LYS A 278 -5.26 -13.60 2.97
N LEU A 279 -6.50 -14.08 2.87
CA LEU A 279 -6.80 -15.49 2.78
C LEU A 279 -6.51 -16.02 1.37
N ILE A 280 -5.66 -17.05 1.25
CA ILE A 280 -5.29 -17.67 -0.01
C ILE A 280 -6.05 -18.98 -0.18
N ASP A 281 -6.45 -19.26 -1.45
CA ASP A 281 -7.13 -20.50 -1.88
C ASP A 281 -8.47 -20.79 -1.17
N THR A 282 -9.27 -19.74 -0.93
CA THR A 282 -10.60 -19.87 -0.32
C THR A 282 -11.59 -20.68 -1.18
N ALA A 283 -11.37 -20.76 -2.50
CA ALA A 283 -12.21 -21.55 -3.41
C ALA A 283 -12.17 -23.05 -3.10
N GLY A 284 -11.00 -23.61 -2.79
CA GLY A 284 -10.84 -25.01 -2.38
C GLY A 284 -11.47 -25.36 -1.03
N ILE A 285 -11.78 -24.33 -0.22
CA ILE A 285 -12.41 -24.47 1.10
C ILE A 285 -13.95 -24.37 1.01
N ARG A 286 -14.47 -23.65 0.00
CA ARG A 286 -15.91 -23.41 -0.20
C ARG A 286 -16.61 -24.52 -0.99
N GLU A 287 -15.91 -25.21 -1.89
CA GLU A 287 -16.45 -26.34 -2.65
C GLU A 287 -16.48 -27.58 -1.76
N THR A 288 -17.64 -27.86 -1.18
CA THR A 288 -17.96 -29.10 -0.49
C THR A 288 -18.39 -30.16 -1.50
N ASP A 289 -17.87 -31.37 -1.29
CA ASP A 289 -18.33 -32.65 -1.81
C ASP A 289 -18.01 -33.01 -3.28
N ASP A 290 -17.25 -34.11 -3.35
CA ASP A 290 -17.02 -35.02 -4.49
C ASP A 290 -16.25 -34.46 -5.71
N VAL A 291 -15.12 -35.13 -5.94
CA VAL A 291 -14.33 -35.22 -7.19
C VAL A 291 -12.93 -34.59 -7.21
N VAL A 292 -12.25 -34.16 -6.16
CA VAL A 292 -10.88 -33.65 -6.39
C VAL A 292 -9.83 -34.06 -5.33
N GLU A 293 -9.65 -35.35 -5.07
CA GLU A 293 -8.54 -35.85 -4.21
C GLU A 293 -7.11 -35.61 -4.78
N ARG A 294 -6.95 -35.52 -6.09
CA ARG A 294 -5.61 -35.32 -6.72
C ARG A 294 -5.24 -33.87 -6.95
N ILE A 295 -6.19 -32.96 -7.16
CA ILE A 295 -5.94 -31.52 -7.37
C ILE A 295 -5.66 -30.82 -6.03
N GLY A 296 -6.15 -31.38 -4.92
CA GLY A 296 -5.96 -30.80 -3.57
C GLY A 296 -4.49 -30.75 -3.13
N VAL A 297 -3.67 -31.75 -3.44
CA VAL A 297 -2.26 -31.80 -3.00
C VAL A 297 -1.38 -30.80 -3.76
N GLU A 298 -1.60 -30.61 -5.06
CA GLU A 298 -0.83 -29.62 -5.84
C GLU A 298 -1.25 -28.18 -5.51
N ARG A 299 -2.55 -27.91 -5.30
CA ARG A 299 -3.05 -26.61 -4.84
C ARG A 299 -2.55 -26.30 -3.43
N SER A 300 -2.59 -27.26 -2.52
CA SER A 300 -2.03 -27.09 -1.17
C SER A 300 -0.53 -26.76 -1.20
N ARG A 301 0.24 -27.39 -2.09
CA ARG A 301 1.68 -27.08 -2.25
C ARG A 301 1.91 -25.64 -2.75
N LYS A 302 1.09 -25.17 -3.70
CA LYS A 302 1.17 -23.79 -4.18
C LYS A 302 0.80 -22.81 -3.06
N ALA A 303 -0.31 -23.03 -2.36
CA ALA A 303 -0.73 -22.22 -1.22
C ALA A 303 0.34 -22.18 -0.11
N LEU A 304 1.00 -23.33 0.17
CA LEU A 304 2.09 -23.39 1.14
C LEU A 304 3.32 -22.57 0.72
N SER A 305 3.61 -22.48 -0.58
CA SER A 305 4.75 -21.70 -1.08
C SER A 305 4.50 -20.18 -1.11
N GLU A 306 3.24 -19.78 -1.12
CA GLU A 306 2.83 -18.37 -1.19
C GLU A 306 2.37 -17.82 0.18
N ALA A 307 2.22 -18.68 1.19
CA ALA A 307 1.73 -18.31 2.50
C ALA A 307 2.85 -17.77 3.41
N ASP A 308 2.59 -16.62 4.03
CA ASP A 308 3.39 -16.08 5.13
C ASP A 308 3.02 -16.72 6.49
N LEU A 309 1.77 -17.19 6.61
CA LEU A 309 1.24 -17.87 7.79
C LEU A 309 0.37 -19.06 7.38
N ILE A 310 0.53 -20.18 8.06
CA ILE A 310 -0.26 -21.37 7.87
C ILE A 310 -1.11 -21.63 9.12
N LEU A 311 -2.43 -21.73 8.95
CA LEU A 311 -3.36 -22.22 9.96
C LEU A 311 -3.67 -23.69 9.65
N LEU A 312 -2.96 -24.61 10.31
CA LEU A 312 -3.15 -26.05 10.15
C LEU A 312 -4.24 -26.53 11.11
N VAL A 313 -5.37 -26.97 10.58
CA VAL A 313 -6.54 -27.41 11.36
C VAL A 313 -6.54 -28.94 11.44
N LEU A 314 -6.51 -29.46 12.66
CA LEU A 314 -6.63 -30.88 13.00
C LEU A 314 -7.92 -31.13 13.77
N ASN A 315 -8.50 -32.35 13.64
CA ASN A 315 -9.68 -32.76 14.39
C ASN A 315 -9.26 -33.44 15.71
N GLN A 316 -9.45 -32.78 16.85
CA GLN A 316 -9.09 -33.33 18.17
C GLN A 316 -9.88 -34.59 18.54
N SER A 317 -11.09 -34.79 18.00
CA SER A 317 -11.96 -35.92 18.34
C SER A 317 -11.64 -37.22 17.60
N GLU A 318 -10.61 -37.24 16.75
CA GLU A 318 -10.15 -38.39 16.00
C GLU A 318 -8.66 -38.63 16.21
N ALA A 319 -8.17 -39.87 15.97
CA ALA A 319 -6.74 -40.16 15.99
C ALA A 319 -6.04 -39.54 14.78
N LEU A 320 -4.74 -39.26 14.90
CA LEU A 320 -3.93 -38.74 13.79
C LEU A 320 -3.98 -39.69 12.60
N THR A 321 -4.28 -39.17 11.41
CA THR A 321 -4.28 -39.92 10.16
C THR A 321 -2.96 -39.76 9.41
N ASP A 322 -2.67 -40.62 8.42
CA ASP A 322 -1.49 -40.48 7.56
C ASP A 322 -1.48 -39.13 6.82
N GLU A 323 -2.67 -38.59 6.46
CA GLU A 323 -2.80 -37.25 5.85
C GLU A 323 -2.43 -36.13 6.84
N ASP A 324 -2.87 -36.21 8.08
CA ASP A 324 -2.52 -35.25 9.12
C ASP A 324 -1.01 -35.23 9.36
N GLN A 325 -0.37 -36.42 9.42
CA GLN A 325 1.08 -36.55 9.58
C GLN A 325 1.84 -35.99 8.38
N ALA A 326 1.35 -36.23 7.16
CA ALA A 326 1.93 -35.66 5.94
C ALA A 326 1.87 -34.12 5.93
N LEU A 327 0.75 -33.52 6.35
CA LEU A 327 0.59 -32.07 6.47
C LEU A 327 1.47 -31.48 7.59
N LEU A 328 1.54 -32.11 8.74
CA LEU A 328 2.42 -31.73 9.84
C LEU A 328 3.89 -31.72 9.41
N THR A 329 4.32 -32.74 8.67
CA THR A 329 5.68 -32.84 8.13
C THR A 329 5.93 -31.80 7.03
N ALA A 330 4.99 -31.61 6.10
CA ALA A 330 5.14 -30.68 5.00
C ALA A 330 5.20 -29.20 5.42
N THR A 331 4.64 -28.89 6.58
CA THR A 331 4.62 -27.54 7.16
C THR A 331 5.71 -27.30 8.21
N GLN A 332 6.55 -28.30 8.47
CA GLN A 332 7.63 -28.20 9.44
C GLN A 332 8.67 -27.14 8.98
N GLY A 333 9.05 -26.22 9.86
CA GLY A 333 9.97 -25.13 9.55
C GLY A 333 9.33 -23.92 8.87
N LEU A 334 8.03 -23.96 8.53
CA LEU A 334 7.26 -22.83 8.06
C LEU A 334 6.59 -22.11 9.24
N LYS A 335 6.28 -20.81 9.09
CA LYS A 335 5.47 -20.10 10.09
C LYS A 335 4.06 -20.67 10.11
N ARG A 336 3.73 -21.41 11.15
CA ARG A 336 2.43 -22.07 11.28
C ARG A 336 1.84 -21.95 12.68
N ILE A 337 0.53 -22.00 12.75
CA ILE A 337 -0.25 -22.20 13.97
C ILE A 337 -1.06 -23.47 13.78
N VAL A 338 -0.95 -24.41 14.72
CA VAL A 338 -1.71 -25.66 14.68
C VAL A 338 -2.95 -25.54 15.57
N LEU A 339 -4.12 -25.80 14.98
CA LEU A 339 -5.42 -25.66 15.60
C LEU A 339 -6.02 -27.04 15.85
N LEU A 340 -6.17 -27.42 17.11
CA LEU A 340 -6.89 -28.62 17.51
C LEU A 340 -8.38 -28.27 17.63
N ASN A 341 -9.13 -28.44 16.55
CA ASN A 341 -10.53 -28.09 16.49
C ASN A 341 -11.44 -29.19 17.04
N LYS A 342 -12.69 -28.81 17.36
CA LYS A 342 -13.75 -29.66 17.93
C LYS A 342 -13.46 -30.07 19.38
N THR A 343 -12.97 -29.12 20.20
CA THR A 343 -12.76 -29.34 21.64
C THR A 343 -14.06 -29.58 22.42
N ASP A 344 -15.20 -29.31 21.83
CA ASP A 344 -16.53 -29.67 22.29
C ASP A 344 -16.79 -31.21 22.31
N LEU A 345 -15.93 -31.99 21.61
CA LEU A 345 -16.00 -33.45 21.57
C LEU A 345 -14.87 -34.08 22.38
N PRO A 346 -15.04 -35.34 22.84
CA PRO A 346 -13.98 -36.05 23.56
C PRO A 346 -12.71 -36.17 22.74
N SER A 347 -11.55 -35.80 23.33
CA SER A 347 -10.25 -35.91 22.67
C SER A 347 -9.85 -37.35 22.43
N ARG A 348 -9.34 -37.63 21.23
CA ARG A 348 -8.69 -38.89 20.84
C ARG A 348 -7.25 -38.69 20.35
N LEU A 349 -6.83 -37.46 20.16
CA LEU A 349 -5.44 -37.14 19.84
C LEU A 349 -4.54 -37.37 21.04
N SER A 350 -3.44 -38.07 20.83
CA SER A 350 -2.39 -38.25 21.83
C SER A 350 -1.44 -37.06 21.83
N PRO A 351 -1.24 -36.37 22.98
CA PRO A 351 -0.25 -35.31 23.07
C PRO A 351 1.18 -35.77 22.73
N ALA A 352 1.50 -37.05 23.00
CA ALA A 352 2.82 -37.61 22.69
C ALA A 352 3.07 -37.76 21.19
N GLU A 353 2.02 -38.09 20.39
CA GLU A 353 2.12 -38.16 18.93
C GLU A 353 2.30 -36.77 18.30
N LEU A 354 1.67 -35.75 18.88
CA LEU A 354 1.84 -34.37 18.42
C LEU A 354 3.21 -33.79 18.78
N ALA A 355 3.78 -34.14 19.94
CA ALA A 355 5.06 -33.64 20.41
C ALA A 355 6.23 -33.97 19.45
N GLU A 356 6.09 -35.00 18.60
CA GLU A 356 7.08 -35.36 17.58
C GLU A 356 7.16 -34.31 16.45
N TYR A 357 6.06 -33.57 16.20
CA TYR A 357 5.93 -32.64 15.08
C TYR A 357 5.90 -31.17 15.50
N LEU A 358 5.71 -30.87 16.79
CA LEU A 358 5.35 -29.54 17.27
C LEU A 358 6.19 -29.10 18.47
N SER A 359 6.47 -27.80 18.56
CA SER A 359 6.82 -27.12 19.80
C SER A 359 5.54 -26.66 20.52
N GLU A 360 5.56 -26.57 21.86
CA GLU A 360 4.36 -26.22 22.67
C GLU A 360 3.78 -24.83 22.35
N GLU A 361 4.58 -23.95 21.76
CA GLU A 361 4.22 -22.55 21.48
C GLU A 361 3.28 -22.39 20.27
N GLU A 362 3.07 -23.44 19.44
CA GLU A 362 2.40 -23.37 18.16
C GLU A 362 1.01 -24.01 18.13
N VAL A 363 0.51 -24.51 19.27
CA VAL A 363 -0.73 -25.31 19.32
C VAL A 363 -1.83 -24.61 20.11
N PHE A 364 -3.01 -24.45 19.47
CA PHE A 364 -4.20 -23.89 20.13
C PHE A 364 -5.38 -24.85 20.03
N ALA A 365 -6.02 -25.08 21.16
CA ALA A 365 -7.23 -25.89 21.27
C ALA A 365 -8.45 -24.97 21.06
N ILE A 366 -9.28 -25.27 20.03
CA ILE A 366 -10.42 -24.45 19.66
C ILE A 366 -11.68 -25.27 19.44
N SER A 367 -12.84 -24.66 19.65
CA SER A 367 -14.10 -25.11 19.08
C SER A 367 -14.71 -23.96 18.29
N VAL A 368 -14.73 -24.10 16.96
CA VAL A 368 -15.38 -23.10 16.10
C VAL A 368 -16.89 -23.08 16.33
N LEU A 369 -17.48 -24.23 16.66
CA LEU A 369 -18.93 -24.35 16.93
C LEU A 369 -19.34 -23.58 18.19
N GLU A 370 -18.56 -23.72 19.29
CA GLU A 370 -18.84 -23.07 20.57
C GLU A 370 -18.11 -21.71 20.71
N LYS A 371 -17.36 -21.29 19.70
CA LYS A 371 -16.52 -20.09 19.70
C LYS A 371 -15.48 -20.07 20.83
N ALA A 372 -15.06 -21.24 21.30
CA ALA A 372 -14.06 -21.36 22.38
C ALA A 372 -12.63 -21.35 21.81
N GLY A 373 -11.68 -20.69 22.50
CA GLY A 373 -10.26 -20.64 22.15
C GLY A 373 -9.92 -19.72 20.96
N LEU A 374 -10.91 -19.12 20.28
CA LEU A 374 -10.69 -18.29 19.10
C LEU A 374 -10.06 -16.93 19.46
N ASP A 375 -10.40 -16.35 20.61
CA ASP A 375 -9.73 -15.13 21.11
C ASP A 375 -8.23 -15.33 21.33
N GLN A 376 -7.83 -16.52 21.80
CA GLN A 376 -6.43 -16.88 22.00
C GLN A 376 -5.68 -17.02 20.66
N LEU A 377 -6.34 -17.60 19.66
CA LEU A 377 -5.82 -17.66 18.29
C LEU A 377 -5.58 -16.25 17.73
N GLU A 378 -6.56 -15.36 17.87
CA GLU A 378 -6.44 -13.98 17.40
C GLU A 378 -5.32 -13.22 18.11
N GLU A 379 -5.16 -13.42 19.40
CA GLU A 379 -4.08 -12.83 20.18
C GLU A 379 -2.71 -13.38 19.75
N ALA A 380 -2.62 -14.68 19.49
CA ALA A 380 -1.40 -15.32 19.00
C ALA A 380 -1.00 -14.77 17.61
N ILE A 381 -1.95 -14.62 16.69
CA ILE A 381 -1.71 -13.98 15.39
C ILE A 381 -1.19 -12.56 15.59
N ALA A 382 -1.86 -11.75 16.40
CA ALA A 382 -1.44 -10.38 16.65
C ALA A 382 -0.04 -10.31 17.30
N LYS A 383 0.27 -11.21 18.24
CA LYS A 383 1.58 -11.30 18.91
C LYS A 383 2.71 -11.70 17.95
N LEU A 384 2.46 -12.65 17.05
CA LEU A 384 3.43 -13.08 16.01
C LEU A 384 3.87 -11.91 15.12
N PHE A 385 2.98 -10.94 14.90
CA PHE A 385 3.26 -9.80 14.02
C PHE A 385 3.80 -8.58 14.73
N PHE A 386 3.28 -8.27 15.91
CA PHE A 386 3.68 -7.08 16.66
C PHE A 386 4.76 -7.36 17.70
N GLY A 387 5.28 -8.60 17.82
CA GLY A 387 6.35 -8.96 18.74
C GLY A 387 6.04 -8.67 20.21
N GLY A 388 4.74 -8.57 20.57
CA GLY A 388 4.32 -8.13 21.89
C GLY A 388 4.47 -6.62 22.17
N GLN A 389 5.02 -5.86 21.23
CA GLN A 389 5.00 -4.41 21.31
C GLN A 389 3.61 -3.93 20.86
N THR A 390 2.83 -3.45 21.79
CA THR A 390 1.66 -2.59 21.51
C THR A 390 2.24 -1.33 20.88
N GLY A 391 2.24 -1.28 19.55
CA GLY A 391 3.00 -0.33 18.76
C GLY A 391 2.88 1.10 19.26
N GLU A 392 4.00 1.77 19.37
CA GLU A 392 4.04 3.21 19.57
C GLU A 392 3.22 3.84 18.45
N LYS A 393 2.23 4.66 18.83
CA LYS A 393 1.32 5.34 17.88
C LYS A 393 2.06 6.25 16.89
N ASP A 394 3.33 6.57 17.18
CA ASP A 394 4.15 7.53 16.44
C ASP A 394 5.30 6.90 15.64
N ALA A 395 5.40 5.55 15.58
CA ALA A 395 6.45 4.90 14.81
C ALA A 395 6.24 5.13 13.29
N THR A 396 7.24 5.68 12.61
CA THR A 396 7.25 5.78 11.16
C THR A 396 7.51 4.39 10.57
N TYR A 397 6.48 3.79 9.98
CA TYR A 397 6.60 2.51 9.30
C TYR A 397 6.92 2.73 7.82
N VAL A 398 7.93 2.03 7.33
CA VAL A 398 8.16 1.89 5.88
C VAL A 398 7.37 0.68 5.41
N SER A 399 6.32 0.91 4.63
CA SER A 399 5.38 -0.14 4.20
C SER A 399 5.52 -0.51 2.72
N ASN A 400 6.13 0.35 1.92
CA ASN A 400 6.25 0.20 0.48
C ASN A 400 7.51 -0.60 0.12
N THR A 401 7.33 -1.69 -0.65
CA THR A 401 8.43 -2.57 -1.11
C THR A 401 9.50 -1.81 -1.89
N ARG A 402 9.14 -0.78 -2.67
CA ARG A 402 10.09 0.10 -3.37
C ARG A 402 10.97 0.87 -2.39
N HIS A 403 10.36 1.47 -1.36
CA HIS A 403 11.10 2.20 -0.32
C HIS A 403 12.05 1.29 0.45
N ILE A 404 11.58 0.08 0.82
CA ILE A 404 12.38 -0.92 1.52
C ILE A 404 13.61 -1.28 0.68
N ALA A 405 13.43 -1.62 -0.60
CA ALA A 405 14.53 -1.98 -1.49
C ALA A 405 15.53 -0.83 -1.70
N LEU A 406 15.07 0.41 -1.72
CA LEU A 406 15.94 1.59 -1.84
C LEU A 406 16.71 1.86 -0.54
N LEU A 407 16.08 1.68 0.63
CA LEU A 407 16.75 1.79 1.92
C LEU A 407 17.80 0.69 2.10
N GLU A 408 17.50 -0.55 1.69
CA GLU A 408 18.48 -1.66 1.70
C GLU A 408 19.70 -1.34 0.82
N LYS A 409 19.49 -0.82 -0.40
CA LYS A 409 20.59 -0.39 -1.28
C LYS A 409 21.40 0.76 -0.68
N ALA A 410 20.72 1.74 -0.06
CA ALA A 410 21.38 2.85 0.61
C ALA A 410 22.25 2.35 1.79
N GLY A 411 21.73 1.43 2.63
CA GLY A 411 22.48 0.80 3.71
C GLY A 411 23.67 -0.02 3.21
N GLN A 412 23.51 -0.74 2.09
CA GLN A 412 24.61 -1.46 1.46
C GLN A 412 25.71 -0.50 0.99
N SER A 413 25.35 0.63 0.34
CA SER A 413 26.34 1.64 -0.09
C SER A 413 27.13 2.19 1.10
N LEU A 414 26.49 2.45 2.25
CA LEU A 414 27.20 2.87 3.47
C LEU A 414 28.13 1.78 4.04
N THR A 415 27.78 0.52 3.86
CA THR A 415 28.64 -0.61 4.18
C THR A 415 29.88 -0.65 3.28
N GLU A 416 29.71 -0.33 1.99
CA GLU A 416 30.81 -0.21 1.00
C GLU A 416 31.73 0.98 1.36
N VAL A 417 31.19 2.13 1.78
CA VAL A 417 31.96 3.26 2.33
C VAL A 417 32.86 2.79 3.47
N ARG A 418 32.30 2.10 4.45
CA ARG A 418 33.05 1.60 5.61
C ARG A 418 34.17 0.60 5.22
N ASN A 419 33.84 -0.33 4.34
CA ASN A 419 34.77 -1.34 3.85
C ASN A 419 35.89 -0.69 3.03
N GLY A 420 35.60 0.29 2.18
CA GLY A 420 36.58 1.06 1.42
C GLY A 420 37.57 1.78 2.32
N ILE A 421 37.06 2.46 3.36
CA ILE A 421 37.87 3.14 4.37
C ILE A 421 38.81 2.13 5.09
N MET A 422 38.25 0.99 5.55
CA MET A 422 39.04 -0.05 6.24
C MET A 422 40.12 -0.66 5.34
N ALA A 423 39.86 -0.71 4.04
CA ALA A 423 40.84 -1.20 3.04
C ALA A 423 41.89 -0.15 2.64
N GLY A 424 41.84 1.07 3.18
CA GLY A 424 42.75 2.16 2.85
C GLY A 424 42.54 2.70 1.44
N MET A 425 41.29 2.65 0.91
CA MET A 425 40.99 3.21 -0.41
C MET A 425 41.06 4.74 -0.35
N PRO A 426 41.48 5.40 -1.45
CA PRO A 426 41.45 6.86 -1.56
C PRO A 426 40.02 7.43 -1.34
N VAL A 427 39.96 8.59 -0.71
CA VAL A 427 38.68 9.22 -0.31
C VAL A 427 37.79 9.54 -1.52
N ASP A 428 38.36 9.91 -2.65
CA ASP A 428 37.66 10.18 -3.92
C ASP A 428 36.93 8.95 -4.49
N LEU A 429 37.39 7.76 -4.19
CA LEU A 429 36.73 6.52 -4.56
C LEU A 429 35.61 6.17 -3.54
N VAL A 430 35.86 6.37 -2.26
CA VAL A 430 34.89 6.07 -1.18
C VAL A 430 33.69 6.99 -1.24
N GLN A 431 33.84 8.27 -1.59
CA GLN A 431 32.74 9.21 -1.71
C GLN A 431 31.71 8.82 -2.79
N ILE A 432 32.10 8.02 -3.79
CA ILE A 432 31.17 7.51 -4.83
C ILE A 432 30.04 6.69 -4.19
N ASP A 433 30.37 5.84 -3.23
CA ASP A 433 29.40 5.01 -2.55
C ASP A 433 28.51 5.83 -1.61
N MET A 434 29.07 6.89 -0.99
CA MET A 434 28.28 7.85 -0.22
C MET A 434 27.29 8.62 -1.11
N THR A 435 27.69 9.01 -2.31
CA THR A 435 26.82 9.65 -3.32
C THR A 435 25.72 8.69 -3.78
N ARG A 436 26.02 7.41 -4.00
CA ARG A 436 24.98 6.40 -4.30
C ARG A 436 23.93 6.27 -3.20
N CYS A 437 24.37 6.31 -1.94
CA CYS A 437 23.43 6.33 -0.82
C CYS A 437 22.49 7.54 -0.92
N TRP A 438 23.02 8.73 -1.18
CA TRP A 438 22.25 9.96 -1.36
C TRP A 438 21.26 9.87 -2.51
N ASP A 439 21.64 9.26 -3.64
CA ASP A 439 20.77 9.03 -4.81
C ASP A 439 19.63 8.07 -4.47
N TYR A 440 19.92 6.91 -3.86
CA TYR A 440 18.88 5.94 -3.49
C TYR A 440 17.85 6.54 -2.52
N LEU A 441 18.29 7.34 -1.55
CA LEU A 441 17.36 8.07 -0.67
C LEU A 441 16.54 9.09 -1.45
N GLY A 442 17.12 9.76 -2.47
CA GLY A 442 16.42 10.70 -3.34
C GLY A 442 15.33 10.04 -4.19
N GLU A 443 15.58 8.82 -4.67
CA GLU A 443 14.58 8.05 -5.41
C GLU A 443 13.31 7.75 -4.60
N ILE A 444 13.41 7.64 -3.26
CA ILE A 444 12.23 7.40 -2.39
C ILE A 444 11.24 8.56 -2.50
N VAL A 445 11.72 9.79 -2.45
CA VAL A 445 10.89 11.00 -2.49
C VAL A 445 10.63 11.52 -3.90
N GLY A 446 11.33 10.97 -4.90
CA GLY A 446 11.11 11.31 -6.32
C GLY A 446 12.05 12.38 -6.87
N ASP A 447 13.13 12.75 -6.15
CA ASP A 447 14.06 13.80 -6.58
C ASP A 447 14.98 13.37 -7.74
N SER A 448 15.20 12.06 -7.93
CA SER A 448 16.14 11.49 -8.92
C SER A 448 15.50 10.39 -9.77
N VAL A 449 14.18 10.43 -9.97
CA VAL A 449 13.43 9.35 -10.61
C VAL A 449 13.28 9.59 -12.12
N GLN A 450 13.45 8.52 -12.92
CA GLN A 450 13.21 8.57 -14.37
C GLN A 450 11.72 8.67 -14.69
N ASP A 451 11.36 9.44 -15.73
CA ASP A 451 9.97 9.67 -16.16
C ASP A 451 9.19 8.39 -16.46
N GLU A 452 9.87 7.36 -16.96
CA GLU A 452 9.28 6.05 -17.23
C GLU A 452 8.76 5.38 -15.96
N LEU A 453 9.54 5.45 -14.86
CA LEU A 453 9.14 4.88 -13.57
C LEU A 453 7.96 5.66 -12.99
N ILE A 454 7.97 6.99 -13.09
CA ILE A 454 6.84 7.84 -12.66
C ILE A 454 5.56 7.41 -13.40
N THR A 455 5.64 7.29 -14.72
CA THR A 455 4.50 6.89 -15.56
C THR A 455 4.01 5.48 -15.21
N GLN A 456 4.92 4.53 -14.98
CA GLN A 456 4.58 3.17 -14.58
C GLN A 456 3.90 3.12 -13.20
N LEU A 457 4.40 3.87 -12.22
CA LEU A 457 3.80 3.94 -10.88
C LEU A 457 2.36 4.47 -10.93
N PHE A 458 2.13 5.59 -11.62
CA PHE A 458 0.81 6.18 -11.69
C PHE A 458 -0.18 5.37 -12.53
N SER A 459 0.28 4.56 -13.49
CA SER A 459 -0.60 3.66 -14.26
C SER A 459 -1.33 2.61 -13.40
N GLN A 460 -0.83 2.33 -12.20
CA GLN A 460 -1.45 1.41 -11.24
C GLN A 460 -2.51 2.07 -10.34
N PHE A 461 -2.70 3.37 -10.48
CA PHE A 461 -3.66 4.14 -9.70
C PHE A 461 -5.07 4.04 -10.30
N CYS A 462 -6.08 4.40 -9.49
CA CYS A 462 -7.45 4.45 -9.97
C CYS A 462 -7.66 5.59 -10.97
N LEU A 463 -8.54 5.40 -11.96
CA LEU A 463 -9.02 6.46 -12.82
C LEU A 463 -9.72 7.54 -11.96
N GLY A 464 -9.45 8.81 -12.23
CA GLY A 464 -10.04 9.93 -11.47
C GLY A 464 -9.30 10.29 -10.17
N LYS A 465 -8.09 9.70 -9.96
CA LYS A 465 -7.17 9.98 -8.84
C LYS A 465 -5.84 10.51 -9.34
#